data_e8a5775a7e11675f6a15d9f7c2dc1b6d
#
_entry.id   e8a5775a7e11675f6a15d9f7c2dc1b6d
#
_cell.length_a   1.000
_cell.length_b   1.000
_cell.length_c   1.000
_cell.angle_alpha   90.00
_cell.angle_beta   90.00
_cell.angle_gamma   90.00
#
_symmetry.space_group_name_H-M   'P 1'
#
loop_
_entity.id
_entity.type
_entity.pdbx_description
1 polymer ?
#
loop_
_entity_poly.entity_id
_entity_poly.type
_entity_poly.pdbx_seq_one_letter_code
_entity_poly.pdbx_strand_id
1 'polypeptide(L)'
;GFQKGGKAAQWRDEDMAQLFLQKAKQFVVDNKERPFFLYYGLHQPHVPRVPNERFIGKSGMGPRGDVILEADWCVDEFLKELDRLGLAENTIVILTSDNGPVLDDGYKDQAVELVGKHRPAGPLRGWKTTMYDGGVRVPFMLRWPAMVKPGVSDAFVCQMDLLASFAGLLGQTY
;
A
#
# COMPACT_ATOMS: atom_id res chain seq x y z
N GLY A 1 -7.45 8.97 -18.86
CA GLY A 1 -6.46 9.32 -19.88
C GLY A 1 -6.23 8.16 -20.84
N PHE A 2 -5.76 8.44 -22.06
CA PHE A 2 -5.41 7.37 -23.01
C PHE A 2 -3.97 6.95 -22.76
N GLN A 3 -3.76 5.65 -22.52
CA GLN A 3 -2.43 5.06 -22.47
C GLN A 3 -2.06 4.50 -23.84
N LYS A 4 -0.85 4.80 -24.32
CA LYS A 4 -0.27 4.17 -25.48
C LYS A 4 0.96 3.37 -25.05
N GLY A 5 1.01 2.12 -25.44
CA GLY A 5 2.12 1.22 -25.12
C GLY A 5 2.07 -0.04 -25.95
N GLY A 6 3.03 -0.94 -25.77
CA GLY A 6 3.01 -2.26 -26.35
C GLY A 6 1.82 -3.09 -25.82
N LYS A 7 1.36 -4.04 -26.63
CA LYS A 7 0.22 -4.90 -26.25
C LYS A 7 0.41 -5.61 -24.89
N ALA A 8 1.64 -5.95 -24.55
CA ALA A 8 1.98 -6.61 -23.29
C ALA A 8 1.92 -5.68 -22.07
N ALA A 9 1.81 -4.36 -22.26
CA ALA A 9 1.70 -3.37 -21.22
C ALA A 9 0.27 -2.79 -21.09
N GLN A 10 -0.69 -3.40 -21.74
CA GLN A 10 -2.09 -2.99 -21.65
C GLN A 10 -2.80 -3.83 -20.59
N TRP A 11 -3.58 -3.17 -19.75
CA TRP A 11 -4.45 -3.80 -18.75
C TRP A 11 -5.80 -3.08 -18.71
N ARG A 12 -6.77 -3.74 -18.11
CA ARG A 12 -8.03 -3.11 -17.71
C ARG A 12 -7.85 -2.56 -16.30
N ASP A 13 -8.40 -1.38 -16.01
CA ASP A 13 -8.21 -0.73 -14.70
C ASP A 13 -8.73 -1.59 -13.54
N GLU A 14 -9.83 -2.30 -13.74
CA GLU A 14 -10.41 -3.23 -12.77
C GLU A 14 -9.57 -4.47 -12.48
N ASP A 15 -8.58 -4.78 -13.32
CA ASP A 15 -7.67 -5.92 -13.16
C ASP A 15 -6.29 -5.51 -12.64
N MET A 16 -6.03 -4.20 -12.52
CA MET A 16 -4.71 -3.64 -12.22
C MET A 16 -4.15 -4.16 -10.88
N ALA A 17 -4.96 -4.16 -9.83
CA ALA A 17 -4.55 -4.62 -8.50
C ALA A 17 -4.08 -6.07 -8.53
N GLN A 18 -4.85 -6.95 -9.18
CA GLN A 18 -4.51 -8.37 -9.29
C GLN A 18 -3.26 -8.58 -10.14
N LEU A 19 -3.14 -7.85 -11.25
CA LEU A 19 -1.97 -7.95 -12.12
C LEU A 19 -0.69 -7.56 -11.37
N PHE A 20 -0.72 -6.47 -10.62
CA PHE A 20 0.43 -6.02 -9.84
C PHE A 20 0.75 -6.98 -8.69
N LEU A 21 -0.27 -7.51 -8.02
CA LEU A 21 -0.08 -8.55 -7.00
C LEU A 21 0.58 -9.80 -7.59
N GLN A 22 0.11 -10.28 -8.76
CA GLN A 22 0.71 -11.42 -9.43
C GLN A 22 2.18 -11.17 -9.78
N LYS A 23 2.50 -9.98 -10.27
CA LYS A 23 3.89 -9.59 -10.58
C LYS A 23 4.77 -9.55 -9.33
N ALA A 24 4.25 -9.00 -8.22
CA ALA A 24 4.95 -8.98 -6.94
C ALA A 24 5.21 -10.40 -6.40
N LYS A 25 4.19 -11.27 -6.41
CA LYS A 25 4.32 -12.69 -6.01
C LYS A 25 5.34 -13.42 -6.89
N GLN A 26 5.25 -13.26 -8.20
CA GLN A 26 6.19 -13.89 -9.14
C GLN A 26 7.63 -13.44 -8.89
N PHE A 27 7.85 -12.14 -8.67
CA PHE A 27 9.18 -11.62 -8.34
C PHE A 27 9.77 -12.30 -7.09
N VAL A 28 8.97 -12.48 -6.04
CA VAL A 28 9.41 -13.17 -4.82
C VAL A 28 9.76 -14.62 -5.10
N VAL A 29 8.92 -15.34 -5.87
CA VAL A 29 9.18 -16.73 -6.27
C VAL A 29 10.51 -16.85 -7.01
N ASP A 30 10.76 -15.96 -7.97
CA ASP A 30 11.96 -15.98 -8.82
C ASP A 30 13.24 -15.62 -8.04
N ASN A 31 13.09 -14.96 -6.88
CA ASN A 31 14.23 -14.47 -6.10
C ASN A 31 14.34 -15.10 -4.69
N LYS A 32 13.53 -16.09 -4.34
CA LYS A 32 13.43 -16.64 -2.99
C LYS A 32 14.73 -17.25 -2.43
N GLU A 33 15.66 -17.66 -3.30
CA GLU A 33 16.95 -18.27 -2.92
C GLU A 33 18.08 -17.25 -2.73
N ARG A 34 17.80 -15.95 -2.83
CA ARG A 34 18.77 -14.86 -2.68
C ARG A 34 18.16 -13.64 -2.01
N PRO A 35 18.97 -12.76 -1.41
CA PRO A 35 18.45 -11.48 -0.91
C PRO A 35 17.79 -10.68 -2.03
N PHE A 36 16.65 -10.07 -1.72
CA PHE A 36 15.93 -9.21 -2.66
C PHE A 36 15.41 -7.95 -1.97
N PHE A 37 15.18 -6.93 -2.76
CA PHE A 37 14.42 -5.75 -2.40
C PHE A 37 13.25 -5.59 -3.37
N LEU A 38 12.04 -5.48 -2.84
CA LEU A 38 10.84 -5.27 -3.63
C LEU A 38 10.14 -3.98 -3.17
N TYR A 39 9.99 -3.03 -4.07
CA TYR A 39 9.07 -1.92 -3.91
C TYR A 39 7.76 -2.25 -4.63
N TYR A 40 6.72 -2.50 -3.85
CA TYR A 40 5.39 -2.81 -4.36
C TYR A 40 4.48 -1.60 -4.19
N GLY A 41 4.42 -0.74 -5.21
CA GLY A 41 3.56 0.43 -5.25
C GLY A 41 2.12 0.05 -5.54
N LEU A 42 1.28 0.01 -4.52
CA LEU A 42 -0.16 -0.16 -4.69
C LEU A 42 -0.74 1.06 -5.38
N HIS A 43 -1.64 0.84 -6.35
CA HIS A 43 -2.37 1.93 -7.00
C HIS A 43 -3.41 2.56 -6.05
N GLN A 44 -4.04 1.72 -5.25
CA GLN A 44 -5.12 2.12 -4.37
C GLN A 44 -4.62 2.95 -3.18
N PRO A 45 -5.43 3.89 -2.69
CA PRO A 45 -6.76 4.30 -3.16
C PRO A 45 -6.75 5.50 -4.13
N HIS A 46 -5.65 5.72 -4.87
CA HIS A 46 -5.57 6.82 -5.84
C HIS A 46 -6.56 6.65 -6.99
N VAL A 47 -6.94 7.75 -7.61
CA VAL A 47 -7.79 7.76 -8.81
C VAL A 47 -7.03 7.25 -10.05
N PRO A 48 -7.70 6.59 -11.02
CA PRO A 48 -9.12 6.22 -11.05
C PRO A 48 -9.44 5.10 -10.07
N ARG A 49 -10.55 5.22 -9.34
CA ARG A 49 -10.99 4.20 -8.38
C ARG A 49 -11.94 3.23 -9.06
N VAL A 50 -11.37 2.20 -9.65
CA VAL A 50 -12.08 1.15 -10.39
C VAL A 50 -11.84 -0.18 -9.69
N PRO A 51 -12.63 -0.51 -8.66
CA PRO A 51 -12.46 -1.76 -7.92
C PRO A 51 -12.77 -2.97 -8.82
N ASN A 52 -12.08 -4.07 -8.60
CA ASN A 52 -12.47 -5.33 -9.20
C ASN A 52 -13.90 -5.71 -8.78
N GLU A 53 -14.64 -6.42 -9.65
CA GLU A 53 -16.05 -6.78 -9.44
C GLU A 53 -16.31 -7.44 -8.07
N ARG A 54 -15.34 -8.19 -7.53
CA ARG A 54 -15.42 -8.84 -6.22
C ARG A 54 -15.59 -7.86 -5.06
N PHE A 55 -15.16 -6.62 -5.22
CA PHE A 55 -15.16 -5.61 -4.16
C PHE A 55 -16.26 -4.57 -4.33
N ILE A 56 -16.91 -4.50 -5.49
CA ILE A 56 -17.99 -3.53 -5.76
C ILE A 56 -19.09 -3.63 -4.71
N GLY A 57 -19.33 -2.53 -4.01
CA GLY A 57 -20.37 -2.40 -2.98
C GLY A 57 -20.05 -3.06 -1.64
N LYS A 58 -18.85 -3.67 -1.47
CA LYS A 58 -18.51 -4.42 -0.25
C LYS A 58 -18.19 -3.52 0.94
N SER A 59 -17.66 -2.34 0.70
CA SER A 59 -17.34 -1.39 1.77
C SER A 59 -18.57 -0.65 2.32
N GLY A 60 -19.63 -0.51 1.51
CA GLY A 60 -20.74 0.41 1.80
C GLY A 60 -20.34 1.89 1.72
N MET A 61 -19.13 2.21 1.26
CA MET A 61 -18.58 3.57 1.15
C MET A 61 -18.20 3.94 -0.29
N GLY A 62 -18.84 3.31 -1.26
CA GLY A 62 -18.61 3.54 -2.69
C GLY A 62 -17.25 3.11 -3.21
N PRO A 63 -16.92 3.47 -4.45
CA PRO A 63 -15.70 3.00 -5.11
C PRO A 63 -14.41 3.24 -4.29
N ARG A 64 -14.32 4.38 -3.57
CA ARG A 64 -13.16 4.67 -2.72
C ARG A 64 -13.00 3.64 -1.60
N GLY A 65 -14.07 3.30 -0.91
CA GLY A 65 -14.03 2.27 0.14
C GLY A 65 -13.73 0.89 -0.42
N ASP A 66 -14.31 0.57 -1.57
CA ASP A 66 -14.14 -0.73 -2.22
C ASP A 66 -12.69 -0.97 -2.67
N VAL A 67 -12.01 0.05 -3.24
CA VAL A 67 -10.59 -0.09 -3.59
C VAL A 67 -9.67 -0.15 -2.36
N ILE A 68 -10.09 0.37 -1.20
CA ILE A 68 -9.34 0.20 0.06
C ILE A 68 -9.43 -1.26 0.52
N LEU A 69 -10.61 -1.88 0.45
CA LEU A 69 -10.75 -3.32 0.72
C LEU A 69 -9.93 -4.16 -0.25
N GLU A 70 -9.85 -3.75 -1.51
CA GLU A 70 -9.00 -4.42 -2.50
C GLU A 70 -7.51 -4.28 -2.17
N ALA A 71 -7.06 -3.10 -1.71
CA ALA A 71 -5.69 -2.90 -1.25
C ALA A 71 -5.34 -3.80 -0.06
N ASP A 72 -6.23 -3.87 0.93
CA ASP A 72 -6.08 -4.74 2.09
C ASP A 72 -5.97 -6.21 1.69
N TRP A 73 -6.84 -6.65 0.77
CA TRP A 73 -6.76 -7.98 0.19
C TRP A 73 -5.42 -8.24 -0.54
N CYS A 74 -4.88 -7.27 -1.28
CA CYS A 74 -3.59 -7.40 -1.94
C CYS A 74 -2.45 -7.62 -0.94
N VAL A 75 -2.48 -6.89 0.17
CA VAL A 75 -1.50 -7.03 1.25
C VAL A 75 -1.60 -8.42 1.90
N ASP A 76 -2.82 -8.84 2.25
CA ASP A 76 -3.08 -10.15 2.85
C ASP A 76 -2.58 -11.30 1.95
N GLU A 77 -2.93 -11.26 0.67
CA GLU A 77 -2.49 -12.26 -0.30
C GLU A 77 -0.98 -12.27 -0.55
N PHE A 78 -0.33 -11.12 -0.46
CA PHE A 78 1.12 -11.04 -0.54
C PHE A 78 1.80 -11.62 0.70
N LEU A 79 1.28 -11.33 1.89
CA LEU A 79 1.77 -11.91 3.15
C LEU A 79 1.60 -13.44 3.17
N LYS A 80 0.45 -13.95 2.74
CA LYS A 80 0.22 -15.40 2.59
C LYS A 80 1.23 -16.06 1.66
N GLU A 81 1.65 -15.37 0.61
CA GLU A 81 2.67 -15.90 -0.30
C GLU A 81 4.04 -15.98 0.38
N LEU A 82 4.44 -14.99 1.18
CA LEU A 82 5.67 -15.07 1.97
C LEU A 82 5.62 -16.23 2.98
N ASP A 83 4.48 -16.44 3.64
CA ASP A 83 4.27 -17.55 4.57
C ASP A 83 4.38 -18.91 3.82
N ARG A 84 3.71 -19.04 2.67
CA ARG A 84 3.73 -20.25 1.83
C ARG A 84 5.14 -20.62 1.36
N LEU A 85 5.97 -19.63 1.11
CA LEU A 85 7.35 -19.82 0.65
C LEU A 85 8.35 -20.00 1.80
N GLY A 86 7.91 -19.91 3.05
CA GLY A 86 8.78 -19.98 4.23
C GLY A 86 9.70 -18.77 4.40
N LEU A 87 9.36 -17.63 3.81
CA LEU A 87 10.18 -16.42 3.81
C LEU A 87 9.79 -15.42 4.89
N ALA A 88 8.63 -15.58 5.51
CA ALA A 88 8.03 -14.59 6.40
C ALA A 88 8.91 -14.20 7.59
N GLU A 89 9.60 -15.18 8.21
CA GLU A 89 10.44 -14.96 9.37
C GLU A 89 11.63 -14.03 9.07
N ASN A 90 12.22 -14.16 7.88
CA ASN A 90 13.42 -13.41 7.48
C ASN A 90 13.15 -12.36 6.40
N THR A 91 11.94 -11.83 6.36
CA THR A 91 11.56 -10.74 5.44
C THR A 91 11.05 -9.56 6.24
N ILE A 92 11.67 -8.39 6.01
CA ILE A 92 11.13 -7.12 6.49
C ILE A 92 10.03 -6.70 5.54
N VAL A 93 8.81 -6.56 6.05
CA VAL A 93 7.67 -6.00 5.32
C VAL A 93 7.32 -4.66 5.94
N ILE A 94 7.31 -3.62 5.12
CA ILE A 94 6.89 -2.28 5.53
C ILE A 94 5.66 -1.89 4.71
N LEU A 95 4.59 -1.51 5.40
CA LEU A 95 3.41 -0.93 4.79
C LEU A 95 3.29 0.53 5.23
N THR A 96 3.24 1.41 4.27
CA THR A 96 3.14 2.86 4.50
C THR A 96 2.38 3.54 3.35
N SER A 97 2.23 4.85 3.43
CA SER A 97 1.62 5.68 2.38
C SER A 97 2.53 6.87 2.07
N ASP A 98 2.43 7.43 0.88
CA ASP A 98 3.20 8.60 0.43
C ASP A 98 2.68 9.91 1.04
N ASN A 99 1.38 10.01 1.31
CA ASN A 99 0.73 11.17 1.90
C ASN A 99 -0.55 10.80 2.64
N GLY A 100 -1.08 11.74 3.39
CA GLY A 100 -2.37 11.61 4.06
C GLY A 100 -3.54 11.48 3.10
N PRO A 101 -4.72 11.15 3.59
CA PRO A 101 -5.90 10.87 2.76
C PRO A 101 -6.44 12.14 2.09
N VAL A 102 -7.20 11.91 1.01
CA VAL A 102 -8.04 12.91 0.36
C VAL A 102 -9.40 12.29 0.02
N LEU A 103 -10.46 13.05 0.16
CA LEU A 103 -11.81 12.66 -0.27
C LEU A 103 -12.21 13.40 -1.54
N ASP A 104 -12.06 14.73 -1.53
CA ASP A 104 -12.37 15.57 -2.68
C ASP A 104 -11.09 15.87 -3.46
N ASP A 105 -10.83 15.06 -4.47
CA ASP A 105 -9.72 15.20 -5.40
C ASP A 105 -10.20 15.56 -6.82
N GLY A 106 -11.48 15.95 -6.96
CA GLY A 106 -12.12 16.27 -8.23
C GLY A 106 -12.57 15.07 -9.03
N TYR A 107 -12.35 13.85 -8.56
CA TYR A 107 -12.84 12.64 -9.21
C TYR A 107 -14.30 12.37 -8.82
N LYS A 108 -15.13 12.09 -9.82
CA LYS A 108 -16.59 11.99 -9.64
C LYS A 108 -17.03 10.57 -9.31
N ASP A 109 -16.66 10.09 -8.14
CA ASP A 109 -17.02 8.77 -7.62
C ASP A 109 -17.83 8.83 -6.32
N GLN A 110 -18.33 10.02 -5.98
CA GLN A 110 -19.12 10.27 -4.77
C GLN A 110 -18.35 9.94 -3.46
N ALA A 111 -17.03 10.06 -3.46
CA ALA A 111 -16.22 9.72 -2.29
C ALA A 111 -16.58 10.54 -1.05
N VAL A 112 -16.94 11.81 -1.23
CA VAL A 112 -17.37 12.71 -0.16
C VAL A 112 -18.74 12.31 0.39
N GLU A 113 -19.69 12.02 -0.50
CA GLU A 113 -21.07 11.71 -0.14
C GLU A 113 -21.18 10.33 0.51
N LEU A 114 -20.41 9.36 0.02
CA LEU A 114 -20.50 7.96 0.44
C LEU A 114 -19.59 7.58 1.61
N VAL A 115 -18.69 8.48 2.04
CA VAL A 115 -17.79 8.21 3.17
C VAL A 115 -18.51 7.98 4.50
N GLY A 116 -19.73 8.46 4.63
CA GLY A 116 -20.55 8.30 5.82
C GLY A 116 -19.91 8.95 7.06
N LYS A 117 -19.82 8.18 8.14
CA LYS A 117 -19.20 8.63 9.41
C LYS A 117 -17.69 8.37 9.46
N HIS A 118 -17.12 7.74 8.44
CA HIS A 118 -15.70 7.45 8.41
C HIS A 118 -14.88 8.75 8.30
N ARG A 119 -13.81 8.84 9.08
CA ARG A 119 -12.89 9.98 9.10
C ARG A 119 -11.50 9.48 8.65
N PRO A 120 -11.14 9.64 7.38
CA PRO A 120 -9.92 9.03 6.84
C PRO A 120 -8.62 9.46 7.55
N ALA A 121 -8.55 10.70 8.02
CA ALA A 121 -7.42 11.21 8.82
C ALA A 121 -7.63 11.02 10.34
N GLY A 122 -8.69 10.34 10.77
CA GLY A 122 -9.03 10.21 12.19
C GLY A 122 -9.22 11.57 12.88
N PRO A 123 -8.54 11.81 14.01
CA PRO A 123 -8.60 13.08 14.74
C PRO A 123 -7.66 14.16 14.15
N LEU A 124 -6.79 13.81 13.20
CA LEU A 124 -5.77 14.70 12.69
C LEU A 124 -6.37 15.78 11.80
N ARG A 125 -5.82 16.99 11.90
CA ARG A 125 -6.20 18.12 11.06
C ARG A 125 -5.53 18.01 9.69
N GLY A 126 -6.27 18.39 8.64
CA GLY A 126 -5.76 18.44 7.27
C GLY A 126 -5.90 17.14 6.50
N TRP A 127 -5.39 17.14 5.29
CA TRP A 127 -5.45 16.06 4.30
C TRP A 127 -4.29 16.21 3.30
N LYS A 128 -4.18 15.33 2.32
CA LYS A 128 -3.24 15.45 1.20
C LYS A 128 -3.14 16.93 0.75
N THR A 129 -1.94 17.39 0.41
CA THR A 129 -1.60 18.77 0.02
C THR A 129 -1.54 19.79 1.15
N THR A 130 -1.81 19.41 2.39
CA THR A 130 -1.63 20.29 3.54
C THR A 130 -0.42 19.89 4.37
N MET A 131 0.20 20.85 5.07
CA MET A 131 1.31 20.61 6.00
C MET A 131 0.86 20.23 7.41
N TYR A 132 -0.43 20.03 7.62
CA TYR A 132 -0.96 19.54 8.90
C TYR A 132 -0.78 18.03 9.04
N ASP A 133 -0.84 17.53 10.26
CA ASP A 133 -0.67 16.11 10.59
C ASP A 133 -1.50 15.17 9.69
N GLY A 134 -2.74 15.53 9.38
CA GLY A 134 -3.59 14.75 8.50
C GLY A 134 -3.09 14.66 7.05
N GLY A 135 -2.18 15.54 6.64
CA GLY A 135 -1.59 15.51 5.30
C GLY A 135 -0.24 14.78 5.23
N VAL A 136 0.52 14.78 6.32
CA VAL A 136 1.91 14.28 6.34
C VAL A 136 2.13 13.09 7.25
N ARG A 137 1.29 12.90 8.25
CA ARG A 137 1.39 11.78 9.18
C ARG A 137 0.65 10.57 8.63
N VAL A 138 1.41 9.65 8.06
CA VAL A 138 0.91 8.46 7.37
C VAL A 138 1.05 7.21 8.26
N PRO A 139 0.26 6.15 8.01
CA PRO A 139 0.51 4.85 8.63
C PRO A 139 1.93 4.36 8.33
N PHE A 140 2.57 3.78 9.34
CA PHE A 140 3.83 3.08 9.18
C PHE A 140 3.77 1.78 9.99
N MET A 141 3.76 0.66 9.32
CA MET A 141 3.71 -0.66 9.92
C MET A 141 4.90 -1.48 9.45
N LEU A 142 5.62 -2.10 10.39
CA LEU A 142 6.75 -2.95 10.10
C LEU A 142 6.51 -4.35 10.67
N ARG A 143 6.69 -5.36 9.85
CA ARG A 143 6.67 -6.77 10.24
C ARG A 143 8.02 -7.40 9.94
N TRP A 144 8.66 -7.97 10.97
CA TRP A 144 9.88 -8.78 10.83
C TRP A 144 9.93 -9.79 12.00
N PRO A 145 9.24 -10.93 11.90
CA PRO A 145 8.99 -11.81 13.04
C PRO A 145 10.26 -12.29 13.73
N ALA A 146 11.33 -12.58 12.99
CA ALA A 146 12.59 -13.02 13.59
C ALA A 146 13.24 -11.99 14.53
N MET A 147 12.97 -10.70 14.37
CA MET A 147 13.70 -9.62 15.06
C MET A 147 12.79 -8.66 15.83
N VAL A 148 11.54 -8.51 15.43
CA VAL A 148 10.65 -7.48 15.97
C VAL A 148 9.43 -8.14 16.61
N LYS A 149 9.23 -7.86 17.91
CA LYS A 149 8.03 -8.31 18.64
C LYS A 149 6.85 -7.38 18.34
N PRO A 150 5.61 -7.90 18.38
CA PRO A 150 4.43 -7.06 18.26
C PRO A 150 4.40 -5.95 19.32
N GLY A 151 4.08 -4.75 18.90
CA GLY A 151 4.02 -3.58 19.78
C GLY A 151 3.71 -2.30 19.02
N VAL A 152 3.61 -1.20 19.76
CA VAL A 152 3.45 0.15 19.23
C VAL A 152 4.65 0.97 19.67
N SER A 153 5.15 1.84 18.80
CA SER A 153 6.25 2.75 19.08
C SER A 153 5.82 4.19 18.83
N ASP A 154 6.18 5.10 19.72
CA ASP A 154 6.01 6.54 19.56
C ASP A 154 7.23 7.22 18.92
N ALA A 155 8.18 6.44 18.43
CA ALA A 155 9.35 6.96 17.72
C ALA A 155 8.92 7.73 16.47
N PHE A 156 9.50 8.90 16.28
CA PHE A 156 9.33 9.66 15.05
C PHE A 156 10.13 8.98 13.93
N VAL A 157 9.44 8.58 12.87
CA VAL A 157 10.03 7.89 11.71
C VAL A 157 9.65 8.64 10.45
N CYS A 158 10.61 8.85 9.58
CA CYS A 158 10.41 9.38 8.24
C CYS A 158 10.81 8.32 7.20
N GLN A 159 10.12 8.29 6.06
CA GLN A 159 10.49 7.35 4.98
C GLN A 159 11.91 7.55 4.45
N MET A 160 12.46 8.77 4.58
CA MET A 160 13.86 9.06 4.23
C MET A 160 14.87 8.31 5.12
N ASP A 161 14.47 7.93 6.34
CA ASP A 161 15.34 7.20 7.26
C ASP A 161 15.59 5.76 6.80
N LEU A 162 14.75 5.23 5.92
CA LEU A 162 14.81 3.83 5.48
C LEU A 162 16.12 3.51 4.76
N LEU A 163 16.63 4.42 3.92
CA LEU A 163 17.87 4.18 3.20
C LEU A 163 19.05 4.01 4.17
N ALA A 164 19.22 4.94 5.10
CA ALA A 164 20.28 4.87 6.10
C ALA A 164 20.10 3.66 7.04
N SER A 165 18.85 3.35 7.41
CA SER A 165 18.54 2.20 8.26
C SER A 165 18.90 0.88 7.58
N PHE A 166 18.58 0.72 6.30
CA PHE A 166 18.94 -0.48 5.55
C PHE A 166 20.45 -0.58 5.31
N ALA A 167 21.13 0.54 5.02
CA ALA A 167 22.57 0.56 4.92
C ALA A 167 23.23 0.08 6.23
N GLY A 168 22.82 0.64 7.36
CA GLY A 168 23.31 0.21 8.68
C GLY A 168 23.01 -1.25 8.98
N LEU A 169 21.80 -1.73 8.67
CA LEU A 169 21.42 -3.14 8.85
C LEU A 169 22.32 -4.09 8.03
N LEU A 170 22.72 -3.68 6.84
CA LEU A 170 23.59 -4.44 5.93
C LEU A 170 25.08 -4.21 6.18
N GLY A 171 25.45 -3.47 7.22
CA GLY A 171 26.85 -3.16 7.55
C GLY A 171 27.54 -2.27 6.51
N GLN A 172 26.76 -1.49 5.76
CA GLN A 172 27.28 -0.54 4.76
C GLN A 172 27.44 0.85 5.38
N THR A 173 28.49 1.56 4.99
CA THR A 173 28.65 2.99 5.28
C THR A 173 27.82 3.80 4.30
N TYR A 174 27.08 4.78 4.83
CA TYR A 174 26.21 5.67 4.07
C TYR A 174 26.71 7.11 4.18
#